data_05e3bcabb38362eb2a8af17095e59140
#
_entry.id   05e3bcabb38362eb2a8af17095e59140
#
_cell.length_a   1.000
_cell.length_b   1.000
_cell.length_c   1.000
_cell.angle_alpha   90.00
_cell.angle_beta   90.00
_cell.angle_gamma   90.00
#
_symmetry.space_group_name_H-M   'P 1'
#
loop_
_entity.id
_entity.type
_entity.pdbx_description
1 polymer ?
#
loop_
_entity_poly.entity_id
_entity_poly.type
_entity_poly.pdbx_seq_one_letter_code
_entity_poly.pdbx_strand_id
1 'polypeptide(L)'
;MANLEPNVERLLLAVAHALFMNRLHLLRLTEVVRHGIRPNPEDGVMELPAELDHQMKQQAIDFVLTCFPPEMSTVINQHKADWLRPA
;
A
#
# COMPACT_ATOMS: atom_id res chain seq x y z
N MET A 1 25.42 12.96 -2.00
CA MET A 1 24.04 12.68 -1.61
C MET A 1 23.95 12.62 -0.10
N ALA A 2 22.99 13.32 0.46
CA ALA A 2 22.75 13.22 1.89
C ALA A 2 22.09 11.88 2.20
N ASN A 3 22.72 11.07 3.01
CA ASN A 3 22.11 9.86 3.53
C ASN A 3 21.20 10.22 4.70
N LEU A 4 20.01 9.63 4.72
CA LEU A 4 19.11 9.81 5.84
C LEU A 4 19.68 9.11 7.08
N GLU A 5 19.52 9.73 8.23
CA GLU A 5 19.83 9.05 9.48
C GLU A 5 18.98 7.80 9.64
N PRO A 6 19.51 6.70 10.21
CA PRO A 6 18.75 5.47 10.38
C PRO A 6 17.43 5.65 11.11
N ASN A 7 17.38 6.51 12.11
CA ASN A 7 16.15 6.77 12.87
C ASN A 7 15.11 7.53 12.03
N VAL A 8 15.58 8.51 11.23
CA VAL A 8 14.72 9.26 10.32
C VAL A 8 14.21 8.34 9.21
N GLU A 9 15.09 7.49 8.67
CA GLU A 9 14.70 6.52 7.65
C GLU A 9 13.62 5.57 8.15
N ARG A 10 13.78 5.03 9.38
CA ARG A 10 12.76 4.17 10.00
C ARG A 10 11.44 4.89 10.18
N LEU A 11 11.46 6.13 10.64
CA LEU A 11 10.26 6.92 10.83
C LEU A 11 9.56 7.17 9.50
N LEU A 12 10.32 7.58 8.48
CA LEU A 12 9.76 7.83 7.16
C LEU A 12 9.21 6.54 6.52
N LEU A 13 9.90 5.42 6.72
CA LEU A 13 9.43 4.14 6.23
C LEU A 13 8.12 3.72 6.92
N ALA A 14 8.00 3.95 8.23
CA ALA A 14 6.77 3.69 8.96
C ALA A 14 5.63 4.55 8.46
N VAL A 15 5.88 5.83 8.20
CA VAL A 15 4.88 6.75 7.62
C VAL A 15 4.50 6.30 6.21
N ALA A 16 5.48 5.90 5.40
CA ALA A 16 5.24 5.41 4.04
C ALA A 16 4.36 4.16 4.06
N HIS A 17 4.64 3.23 4.96
CA HIS A 17 3.83 2.02 5.11
C HIS A 17 2.40 2.35 5.55
N ALA A 18 2.24 3.25 6.52
CA ALA A 18 0.92 3.68 6.96
C ALA A 18 0.14 4.35 5.82
N LEU A 19 0.81 5.18 5.03
CA LEU A 19 0.20 5.83 3.87
C LEU A 19 -0.20 4.81 2.80
N PHE A 20 0.64 3.80 2.57
CA PHE A 20 0.34 2.70 1.67
C PHE A 20 -0.93 1.96 2.11
N MET A 21 -1.00 1.57 3.38
CA MET A 21 -2.17 0.86 3.91
C MET A 21 -3.43 1.70 3.83
N ASN A 22 -3.33 2.99 4.15
CA ASN A 22 -4.46 3.90 4.05
C ASN A 22 -4.95 4.03 2.60
N ARG A 23 -4.03 4.21 1.66
CA ARG A 23 -4.37 4.33 0.24
C ARG A 23 -4.99 3.04 -0.29
N LEU A 24 -4.42 1.90 0.08
CA LEU A 24 -4.94 0.59 -0.30
C LEU A 24 -6.38 0.41 0.21
N HIS A 25 -6.62 0.79 1.47
CA HIS A 25 -7.96 0.71 2.05
C HIS A 25 -8.97 1.55 1.26
N LEU A 26 -8.60 2.78 0.90
CA LEU A 26 -9.45 3.65 0.11
C LEU A 26 -9.72 3.07 -1.29
N LEU A 27 -8.72 2.48 -1.92
CA LEU A 27 -8.89 1.84 -3.23
C LEU A 27 -9.85 0.64 -3.13
N ARG A 28 -9.72 -0.17 -2.08
CA ARG A 28 -10.61 -1.31 -1.84
C ARG A 28 -12.06 -0.84 -1.63
N LEU A 29 -12.25 0.20 -0.84
CA LEU A 29 -13.59 0.77 -0.63
C LEU A 29 -14.20 1.29 -1.93
N THR A 30 -13.40 1.95 -2.76
CA THR A 30 -13.83 2.43 -4.07
C THR A 30 -14.30 1.27 -4.97
N GLU A 31 -13.55 0.17 -4.97
CA GLU A 31 -13.93 -1.01 -5.74
C GLU A 31 -15.22 -1.65 -5.22
N VAL A 32 -15.39 -1.71 -3.91
CA VAL A 32 -16.63 -2.19 -3.30
C VAL A 32 -17.83 -1.38 -3.78
N VAL A 33 -17.70 -0.05 -3.77
CA VAL A 33 -18.78 0.85 -4.21
C VAL A 33 -19.04 0.69 -5.72
N ARG A 34 -17.95 0.63 -6.51
CA ARG A 34 -18.05 0.57 -7.97
C ARG A 34 -18.67 -0.72 -8.48
N HIS A 35 -18.30 -1.84 -7.88
CA HIS A 35 -18.69 -3.17 -8.36
C HIS A 35 -19.76 -3.84 -7.52
N GLY A 36 -20.23 -3.18 -6.45
CA GLY A 36 -21.24 -3.75 -5.58
C GLY A 36 -20.75 -4.98 -4.82
N ILE A 37 -19.44 -5.14 -4.63
CA ILE A 37 -18.87 -6.24 -3.86
C ILE A 37 -19.33 -6.10 -2.42
N ARG A 38 -19.85 -7.18 -1.84
CA ARG A 38 -20.33 -7.18 -0.47
C ARG A 38 -19.44 -8.06 0.41
N PRO A 39 -19.30 -7.70 1.70
CA PRO A 39 -18.60 -8.59 2.63
C PRO A 39 -19.32 -9.94 2.70
N ASN A 40 -18.53 -11.00 2.95
CA ASN A 40 -19.07 -12.31 3.18
C ASN A 40 -19.96 -12.26 4.44
N PRO A 41 -21.26 -12.65 4.37
CA PRO A 41 -22.15 -12.55 5.52
C PRO A 41 -21.74 -13.43 6.71
N GLU A 42 -20.93 -14.46 6.49
CA GLU A 42 -20.52 -15.37 7.55
C GLU A 42 -19.36 -14.82 8.39
N ASP A 43 -18.38 -14.18 7.77
CA ASP A 43 -17.18 -13.71 8.47
C ASP A 43 -16.93 -12.21 8.33
N GLY A 44 -17.70 -11.52 7.51
CA GLY A 44 -17.56 -10.08 7.30
C GLY A 44 -16.31 -9.68 6.50
N VAL A 45 -15.58 -10.65 5.99
CA VAL A 45 -14.36 -10.38 5.20
C VAL A 45 -14.75 -10.14 3.75
N MET A 46 -14.25 -9.04 3.19
CA MET A 46 -14.41 -8.77 1.76
C MET A 46 -13.36 -9.54 0.98
N GLU A 47 -13.82 -10.47 0.14
CA GLU A 47 -12.92 -11.19 -0.75
C GLU A 47 -12.86 -10.45 -2.08
N LEU A 48 -11.65 -10.02 -2.44
CA LEU A 48 -11.37 -9.43 -3.74
C LEU A 48 -10.57 -10.42 -4.58
N PRO A 49 -10.77 -10.46 -5.90
CA PRO A 49 -9.91 -11.26 -6.76
C PRO A 49 -8.44 -10.92 -6.51
N ALA A 50 -7.58 -11.93 -6.42
CA ALA A 50 -6.17 -11.75 -6.11
C ALA A 50 -5.48 -10.80 -7.09
N GLU A 51 -5.83 -10.88 -8.37
CA GLU A 51 -5.27 -10.00 -9.39
C GLU A 51 -5.66 -8.55 -9.17
N LEU A 52 -6.92 -8.28 -8.83
CA LEU A 52 -7.40 -6.94 -8.54
C LEU A 52 -6.73 -6.39 -7.29
N ASP A 53 -6.60 -7.21 -6.25
CA ASP A 53 -5.92 -6.80 -5.02
C ASP A 53 -4.45 -6.44 -5.29
N HIS A 54 -3.77 -7.23 -6.11
CA HIS A 54 -2.38 -6.95 -6.51
C HIS A 54 -2.27 -5.62 -7.27
N GLN A 55 -3.19 -5.36 -8.19
CA GLN A 55 -3.23 -4.09 -8.93
C GLN A 55 -3.44 -2.90 -8.01
N MET A 56 -4.33 -3.03 -7.03
CA MET A 56 -4.57 -1.96 -6.05
C MET A 56 -3.35 -1.73 -5.18
N LYS A 57 -2.66 -2.79 -4.75
CA LYS A 57 -1.41 -2.67 -4.00
C LYS A 57 -0.34 -1.96 -4.82
N GLN A 58 -0.22 -2.31 -6.10
CA GLN A 58 0.73 -1.65 -7.00
C GLN A 58 0.42 -0.16 -7.15
N GLN A 59 -0.85 0.20 -7.33
CA GLN A 59 -1.28 1.59 -7.40
C GLN A 59 -0.99 2.35 -6.11
N ALA A 60 -1.22 1.71 -4.96
CA ALA A 60 -0.94 2.31 -3.66
C ALA A 60 0.56 2.57 -3.47
N ILE A 61 1.42 1.66 -3.90
CA ILE A 61 2.87 1.84 -3.85
C ILE A 61 3.29 2.99 -4.75
N ASP A 62 2.78 3.04 -5.98
CA ASP A 62 3.09 4.11 -6.93
C ASP A 62 2.71 5.47 -6.36
N PHE A 63 1.55 5.56 -5.70
CA PHE A 63 1.11 6.78 -5.02
C PHE A 63 2.10 7.18 -3.92
N VAL A 64 2.50 6.23 -3.08
CA VAL A 64 3.45 6.49 -1.99
C VAL A 64 4.77 7.02 -2.54
N LEU A 65 5.27 6.43 -3.63
CA LEU A 65 6.52 6.86 -4.26
C LEU A 65 6.45 8.32 -4.73
N THR A 66 5.27 8.81 -5.10
CA THR A 66 5.12 10.22 -5.50
C THR A 66 5.09 11.17 -4.30
N CYS A 67 4.81 10.66 -3.11
CA CYS A 67 4.67 11.48 -1.89
C CYS A 67 5.98 11.72 -1.15
N PHE A 68 7.04 10.99 -1.50
CA PHE A 68 8.31 11.06 -0.78
C PHE A 68 9.44 11.51 -1.72
N PRO A 69 10.52 12.08 -1.15
CA PRO A 69 11.67 12.47 -1.95
C PRO A 69 12.36 11.26 -2.59
N PRO A 70 13.13 11.47 -3.67
CA PRO A 70 13.81 10.37 -4.38
C PRO A 70 14.70 9.50 -3.48
N GLU A 71 15.25 10.07 -2.40
CA GLU A 71 16.08 9.34 -1.43
C GLU A 71 15.32 8.19 -0.78
N MET A 72 14.00 8.34 -0.63
CA MET A 72 13.14 7.30 -0.06
C MET A 72 12.73 6.25 -1.07
N SER A 73 12.83 6.52 -2.36
CA SER A 73 12.40 5.58 -3.40
C SER A 73 13.13 4.25 -3.33
N THR A 74 14.43 4.28 -3.07
CA THR A 74 15.25 3.06 -2.94
C THR A 74 14.77 2.22 -1.75
N VAL A 75 14.53 2.87 -0.61
CA VAL A 75 14.09 2.20 0.61
C VAL A 75 12.70 1.58 0.41
N ILE A 76 11.78 2.34 -0.15
CA ILE A 76 10.42 1.88 -0.42
C ILE A 76 10.45 0.69 -1.39
N ASN A 77 11.25 0.78 -2.45
CA ASN A 77 11.38 -0.31 -3.42
C ASN A 77 11.98 -1.58 -2.82
N GLN A 78 12.85 -1.46 -1.83
CA GLN A 78 13.39 -2.61 -1.10
C GLN A 78 12.29 -3.38 -0.35
N HIS A 79 11.25 -2.69 0.10
CA HIS A 79 10.13 -3.29 0.82
C HIS A 79 8.93 -3.62 -0.07
N LYS A 80 9.00 -3.28 -1.34
CA LYS A 80 7.90 -3.43 -2.29
C LYS A 80 7.39 -4.88 -2.37
N ALA A 81 8.31 -5.85 -2.43
CA ALA A 81 7.94 -7.26 -2.51
C ALA A 81 7.14 -7.71 -1.29
N ASP A 82 7.52 -7.26 -0.09
CA ASP A 82 6.80 -7.57 1.13
C ASP A 82 5.40 -6.94 1.14
N TRP A 83 5.29 -5.70 0.69
CA TRP A 83 4.02 -4.98 0.67
C TRP A 83 3.05 -5.55 -0.38
N LEU A 84 3.57 -6.13 -1.46
CA LEU A 84 2.76 -6.77 -2.50
C LEU A 84 2.35 -8.20 -2.13
N ARG A 85 2.98 -8.79 -1.11
CA ARG A 85 2.73 -10.16 -0.72
C ARG A 85 1.26 -10.36 -0.34
N PRO A 86 0.61 -11.44 -0.81
CA PRO A 86 -0.76 -11.76 -0.39
C PRO A 86 -0.82 -11.98 1.11
N ALA A 87 -1.92 -11.54 1.69
CA ALA A 87 -2.14 -11.72 3.13
C ALA A 87 -2.34 -13.20 3.48
#